data_54644c6d2a0bb51224b3e092ce5b03cd
#
_entry.id   54644c6d2a0bb51224b3e092ce5b03cd
#
_cell.length_a   1.000
_cell.length_b   1.000
_cell.length_c   1.000
_cell.angle_alpha   90.00
_cell.angle_beta   90.00
_cell.angle_gamma   90.00
#
_symmetry.space_group_name_H-M   'P 1'
#
loop_
_entity.id
_entity.type
_entity.pdbx_description
1 polymer ?
#
loop_
_entity_poly.entity_id
_entity_poly.type
_entity_poly.pdbx_seq_one_letter_code
_entity_poly.pdbx_strand_id
1 'polypeptide(L)'
;MQRMAQSVGFVPWTNAAGERIGWKRLSPLQPSGGEILITHGNGGAAFHRVDYARPLRDAARLDVYILEYPGFGDRAGEPSQKSLFDAAEDAFQSMPRRAPVYLLGESLGTGVAAFLAGRHSAEVSGVLLFAPYNNLDDVAQYHVRILPARWLMHDHFRSEEFLQSYRGPLAIVVGGNDRVIPSKYGRRLFDGYKGPKRLWEIPDAGHNTLQPATAEFWREIETFLSSNR
;
A
#
# COMPACT_ATOMS: atom_id res chain seq x y z
N MET A 1 17.11 -8.58 -11.44
CA MET A 1 15.71 -8.40 -11.01
C MET A 1 14.73 -9.24 -11.83
N GLN A 2 14.64 -9.12 -13.14
CA GLN A 2 13.65 -9.83 -13.95
C GLN A 2 13.66 -11.37 -13.79
N ARG A 3 14.83 -12.02 -13.78
CA ARG A 3 14.95 -13.48 -13.56
C ARG A 3 14.45 -13.93 -12.18
N MET A 4 14.67 -13.12 -11.14
CA MET A 4 14.17 -13.42 -9.79
C MET A 4 12.65 -13.24 -9.69
N ALA A 5 12.07 -12.21 -10.31
CA ALA A 5 10.63 -12.04 -10.36
C ALA A 5 9.94 -13.23 -11.06
N GLN A 6 10.50 -13.66 -12.19
CA GLN A 6 10.00 -14.82 -12.93
C GLN A 6 10.09 -16.13 -12.15
N SER A 7 11.15 -16.34 -11.36
CA SER A 7 11.29 -17.57 -10.55
C SER A 7 10.22 -17.72 -9.45
N VAL A 8 9.57 -16.62 -9.06
CA VAL A 8 8.44 -16.60 -8.13
C VAL A 8 7.10 -16.33 -8.81
N GLY A 9 7.06 -16.39 -10.16
CA GLY A 9 5.85 -16.33 -10.97
C GLY A 9 5.32 -14.94 -11.26
N PHE A 10 6.11 -13.89 -11.02
CA PHE A 10 5.77 -12.52 -11.43
C PHE A 10 6.20 -12.27 -12.87
N VAL A 11 5.36 -11.55 -13.61
CA VAL A 11 5.66 -11.07 -14.95
C VAL A 11 5.64 -9.54 -14.98
N PRO A 12 6.35 -8.89 -15.92
CA PRO A 12 6.24 -7.46 -16.12
C PRO A 12 4.78 -7.06 -16.35
N TRP A 13 4.38 -5.95 -15.71
CA TRP A 13 3.08 -5.34 -15.88
C TRP A 13 3.24 -4.03 -16.67
N THR A 14 2.49 -3.90 -17.75
CA THR A 14 2.51 -2.74 -18.63
C THR A 14 1.16 -2.03 -18.63
N ASN A 15 1.18 -0.71 -18.79
CA ASN A 15 -0.01 0.10 -19.01
C ASN A 15 -0.48 0.03 -20.49
N ALA A 16 -1.54 0.75 -20.82
CA ALA A 16 -2.11 0.79 -22.17
C ALA A 16 -1.14 1.35 -23.24
N ALA A 17 -0.16 2.17 -22.83
CA ALA A 17 0.88 2.70 -23.69
C ALA A 17 2.05 1.72 -23.93
N GLY A 18 2.01 0.52 -23.29
CA GLY A 18 3.09 -0.46 -23.35
C GLY A 18 4.28 -0.15 -22.44
N GLU A 19 4.19 0.89 -21.59
CA GLU A 19 5.21 1.22 -20.61
C GLU A 19 5.15 0.20 -19.46
N ARG A 20 6.31 -0.29 -19.00
CA ARG A 20 6.38 -1.14 -17.81
C ARG A 20 6.15 -0.28 -16.56
N ILE A 21 5.05 -0.54 -15.86
CA ILE A 21 4.63 0.19 -14.65
C ILE A 21 4.79 -0.63 -13.37
N GLY A 22 5.25 -1.88 -13.47
CA GLY A 22 5.45 -2.72 -12.29
C GLY A 22 5.52 -4.20 -12.60
N TRP A 23 5.01 -4.98 -11.66
CA TRP A 23 4.98 -6.44 -11.72
C TRP A 23 3.59 -6.96 -11.41
N LYS A 24 3.18 -8.05 -12.06
CA LYS A 24 1.92 -8.72 -11.76
C LYS A 24 2.06 -10.23 -11.64
N ARG A 25 1.22 -10.81 -10.83
CA ARG A 25 1.04 -12.25 -10.71
C ARG A 25 -0.44 -12.57 -10.59
N LEU A 26 -0.94 -13.31 -11.56
CA LEU A 26 -2.34 -13.71 -11.55
C LEU A 26 -2.55 -14.96 -10.68
N SER A 27 -3.71 -15.05 -10.06
CA SER A 27 -4.16 -16.25 -9.36
C SER A 27 -4.25 -17.42 -10.34
N PRO A 28 -3.77 -18.62 -9.99
CA PRO A 28 -3.99 -19.83 -10.80
C PRO A 28 -5.46 -20.25 -10.79
N LEU A 29 -6.24 -19.74 -9.84
CA LEU A 29 -7.67 -20.04 -9.69
C LEU A 29 -8.50 -18.95 -10.37
N GLN A 30 -9.38 -19.35 -11.26
CA GLN A 30 -10.30 -18.44 -11.94
C GLN A 30 -11.77 -18.84 -11.66
N PRO A 31 -12.66 -17.90 -11.34
CA PRO A 31 -12.36 -16.48 -11.15
C PRO A 31 -11.51 -16.25 -9.88
N SER A 32 -10.67 -15.21 -9.92
CA SER A 32 -9.92 -14.78 -8.74
C SER A 32 -10.87 -14.24 -7.65
N GLY A 33 -10.46 -14.33 -6.38
CA GLY A 33 -11.23 -13.78 -5.26
C GLY A 33 -11.20 -12.26 -5.18
N GLY A 34 -10.32 -11.62 -5.95
CA GLY A 34 -10.14 -10.17 -6.01
C GLY A 34 -8.84 -9.78 -6.68
N GLU A 35 -8.62 -8.48 -6.82
CA GLU A 35 -7.43 -7.86 -7.38
C GLU A 35 -6.81 -6.95 -6.30
N ILE A 36 -5.51 -7.02 -6.06
CA ILE A 36 -4.83 -6.16 -5.10
C ILE A 36 -3.70 -5.37 -5.73
N LEU A 37 -3.72 -4.06 -5.54
CA LEU A 37 -2.64 -3.16 -5.92
C LEU A 37 -1.76 -2.87 -4.70
N ILE A 38 -0.47 -3.17 -4.82
CA ILE A 38 0.54 -2.91 -3.79
C ILE A 38 1.32 -1.65 -4.15
N THR A 39 1.35 -0.70 -3.23
CA THR A 39 2.11 0.56 -3.29
C THR A 39 3.19 0.53 -2.22
N HIS A 40 4.46 0.51 -2.66
CA HIS A 40 5.61 0.26 -1.79
C HIS A 40 6.12 1.52 -1.06
N GLY A 41 6.99 1.31 -0.06
CA GLY A 41 7.66 2.38 0.69
C GLY A 41 8.82 3.02 -0.09
N ASN A 42 9.43 4.04 0.53
CA ASN A 42 10.55 4.79 -0.05
C ASN A 42 11.85 3.95 -0.19
N GLY A 43 11.96 2.83 0.52
CA GLY A 43 13.12 1.95 0.45
C GLY A 43 12.95 0.82 -0.56
N GLY A 44 13.82 0.76 -1.56
CA GLY A 44 13.87 -0.33 -2.53
C GLY A 44 12.98 -0.13 -3.76
N ALA A 45 12.54 -1.22 -4.35
CA ALA A 45 11.76 -1.28 -5.58
C ALA A 45 10.53 -2.18 -5.39
N ALA A 46 9.58 -2.12 -6.31
CA ALA A 46 8.38 -2.95 -6.34
C ALA A 46 8.69 -4.45 -6.17
N PHE A 47 9.75 -4.91 -6.81
CA PHE A 47 10.17 -6.30 -6.71
C PHE A 47 10.44 -6.78 -5.27
N HIS A 48 10.91 -5.92 -4.37
CA HIS A 48 11.15 -6.29 -2.97
C HIS A 48 9.86 -6.57 -2.18
N ARG A 49 8.69 -6.38 -2.80
CA ARG A 49 7.37 -6.60 -2.18
C ARG A 49 6.72 -7.92 -2.59
N VAL A 50 7.46 -8.78 -3.31
CA VAL A 50 6.98 -10.14 -3.65
C VAL A 50 6.71 -11.00 -2.41
N ASP A 51 7.32 -10.67 -1.27
CA ASP A 51 7.09 -11.35 0.00
C ASP A 51 5.68 -11.11 0.55
N TYR A 52 5.07 -9.94 0.29
CA TYR A 52 3.64 -9.73 0.57
C TYR A 52 2.74 -10.53 -0.38
N ALA A 53 3.17 -10.67 -1.61
CA ALA A 53 2.37 -11.29 -2.64
C ALA A 53 2.13 -12.79 -2.43
N ARG A 54 3.07 -13.50 -1.79
CA ARG A 54 2.91 -14.94 -1.52
C ARG A 54 1.77 -15.22 -0.55
N PRO A 55 1.74 -14.64 0.68
CA PRO A 55 0.64 -14.84 1.61
C PRO A 55 -0.71 -14.40 1.05
N LEU A 56 -0.77 -13.26 0.38
CA LEU A 56 -2.00 -12.73 -0.23
C LEU A 56 -2.54 -13.66 -1.32
N ARG A 57 -1.68 -14.22 -2.16
CA ARG A 57 -2.09 -15.17 -3.18
C ARG A 57 -2.61 -16.46 -2.58
N ASP A 58 -1.89 -17.01 -1.59
CA ASP A 58 -2.14 -18.35 -1.06
C ASP A 58 -3.34 -18.35 -0.11
N ALA A 59 -3.55 -17.25 0.63
CA ALA A 59 -4.69 -17.08 1.54
C ALA A 59 -5.96 -16.59 0.82
N ALA A 60 -5.84 -15.55 -0.01
CA ALA A 60 -6.96 -14.80 -0.53
C ALA A 60 -7.28 -15.04 -2.02
N ARG A 61 -6.53 -15.87 -2.72
CA ARG A 61 -6.69 -16.16 -4.16
C ARG A 61 -6.72 -14.89 -5.02
N LEU A 62 -5.93 -13.88 -4.66
CA LEU A 62 -5.93 -12.59 -5.31
C LEU A 62 -5.00 -12.57 -6.54
N ASP A 63 -5.41 -11.80 -7.55
CA ASP A 63 -4.51 -11.28 -8.57
C ASP A 63 -3.70 -10.14 -7.95
N VAL A 64 -2.37 -10.22 -8.01
CA VAL A 64 -1.47 -9.27 -7.34
C VAL A 64 -0.78 -8.38 -8.36
N TYR A 65 -0.88 -7.08 -8.16
CA TYR A 65 -0.24 -6.03 -8.93
C TYR A 65 0.67 -5.22 -7.99
N ILE A 66 1.92 -5.01 -8.36
CA ILE A 66 2.87 -4.21 -7.57
C ILE A 66 3.33 -3.06 -8.44
N LEU A 67 2.99 -1.84 -8.04
CA LEU A 67 3.39 -0.63 -8.75
C LEU A 67 4.88 -0.34 -8.53
N GLU A 68 5.60 -0.03 -9.61
CA GLU A 68 6.93 0.59 -9.55
C GLU A 68 6.76 2.09 -9.80
N TYR A 69 7.23 2.92 -8.89
CA TYR A 69 7.14 4.37 -9.05
C TYR A 69 8.18 4.94 -10.02
N PRO A 70 7.92 6.09 -10.65
CA PRO A 70 8.95 6.85 -11.36
C PRO A 70 10.15 7.14 -10.44
N GLY A 71 11.37 6.90 -10.93
CA GLY A 71 12.61 7.07 -10.16
C GLY A 71 12.97 5.90 -9.23
N PHE A 72 12.14 4.84 -9.19
CA PHE A 72 12.42 3.63 -8.40
C PHE A 72 12.69 2.42 -9.30
N GLY A 73 13.48 1.48 -8.80
CA GLY A 73 13.86 0.29 -9.54
C GLY A 73 14.50 0.63 -10.89
N ASP A 74 13.91 0.11 -11.97
CA ASP A 74 14.35 0.39 -13.35
C ASP A 74 13.41 1.41 -14.05
N ARG A 75 12.44 2.00 -13.34
CA ARG A 75 11.51 2.96 -13.93
C ARG A 75 12.11 4.36 -13.96
N ALA A 76 12.21 4.92 -15.15
CA ALA A 76 12.70 6.29 -15.34
C ALA A 76 11.77 7.33 -14.71
N GLY A 77 12.31 8.50 -14.40
CA GLY A 77 11.56 9.65 -13.87
C GLY A 77 12.12 10.13 -12.53
N GLU A 78 11.47 11.16 -12.00
CA GLU A 78 11.82 11.79 -10.71
C GLU A 78 10.69 11.51 -9.71
N PRO A 79 11.00 11.01 -8.50
CA PRO A 79 9.99 10.77 -7.48
C PRO A 79 9.50 12.09 -6.87
N SER A 80 8.19 12.27 -6.85
CA SER A 80 7.49 13.36 -6.16
C SER A 80 6.08 12.89 -5.81
N GLN A 81 5.40 13.58 -4.90
CA GLN A 81 4.00 13.27 -4.60
C GLN A 81 3.16 13.22 -5.88
N LYS A 82 3.34 14.20 -6.77
CA LYS A 82 2.59 14.25 -8.03
C LYS A 82 2.89 13.04 -8.91
N SER A 83 4.17 12.74 -9.17
CA SER A 83 4.54 11.63 -10.05
C SER A 83 4.13 10.26 -9.49
N LEU A 84 4.16 10.08 -8.15
CA LEU A 84 3.69 8.88 -7.50
C LEU A 84 2.17 8.72 -7.63
N PHE A 85 1.41 9.81 -7.47
CA PHE A 85 -0.05 9.79 -7.62
C PHE A 85 -0.47 9.55 -9.06
N ASP A 86 0.17 10.21 -10.03
CA ASP A 86 -0.10 9.99 -11.46
C ASP A 86 0.19 8.53 -11.85
N ALA A 87 1.32 7.98 -11.37
CA ALA A 87 1.67 6.58 -11.61
C ALA A 87 0.70 5.60 -10.94
N ALA A 88 0.21 5.93 -9.75
CA ALA A 88 -0.76 5.10 -9.04
C ALA A 88 -2.13 5.12 -9.74
N GLU A 89 -2.55 6.27 -10.25
CA GLU A 89 -3.76 6.41 -11.06
C GLU A 89 -3.68 5.61 -12.35
N ASP A 90 -2.57 5.73 -13.11
CA ASP A 90 -2.32 4.95 -14.32
C ASP A 90 -2.33 3.44 -14.02
N ALA A 91 -1.70 3.03 -12.93
CA ALA A 91 -1.71 1.66 -12.45
C ALA A 91 -3.12 1.16 -12.13
N PHE A 92 -3.90 1.93 -11.36
CA PHE A 92 -5.28 1.58 -11.02
C PHE A 92 -6.15 1.43 -12.26
N GLN A 93 -6.03 2.34 -13.23
CA GLN A 93 -6.76 2.26 -14.51
C GLN A 93 -6.30 1.10 -15.39
N SER A 94 -5.04 0.65 -15.24
CA SER A 94 -4.49 -0.49 -15.98
C SER A 94 -4.86 -1.86 -15.40
N MET A 95 -5.53 -1.91 -14.25
CA MET A 95 -6.08 -3.15 -13.68
C MET A 95 -7.36 -3.55 -14.41
N PRO A 96 -7.64 -4.86 -14.55
CA PRO A 96 -8.88 -5.34 -15.19
C PRO A 96 -10.16 -4.94 -14.45
N ARG A 97 -10.10 -4.85 -13.12
CA ARG A 97 -11.24 -4.51 -12.22
C ARG A 97 -12.48 -5.36 -12.46
N ARG A 98 -12.26 -6.67 -12.68
CA ARG A 98 -13.31 -7.67 -12.91
C ARG A 98 -13.78 -8.35 -11.63
N ALA A 99 -13.08 -8.10 -10.54
CA ALA A 99 -13.29 -8.64 -9.21
C ALA A 99 -13.12 -7.51 -8.17
N PRO A 100 -13.48 -7.72 -6.88
CA PRO A 100 -13.24 -6.72 -5.85
C PRO A 100 -11.80 -6.23 -5.83
N VAL A 101 -11.60 -4.90 -5.78
CA VAL A 101 -10.28 -4.28 -5.79
C VAL A 101 -9.87 -3.89 -4.38
N TYR A 102 -8.68 -4.32 -4.00
CA TYR A 102 -8.05 -3.99 -2.73
C TYR A 102 -6.77 -3.16 -2.94
N LEU A 103 -6.45 -2.33 -1.98
CA LEU A 103 -5.20 -1.57 -1.96
C LEU A 103 -4.35 -1.99 -0.76
N LEU A 104 -3.05 -2.22 -0.97
CA LEU A 104 -2.08 -2.41 0.09
C LEU A 104 -1.00 -1.32 -0.01
N GLY A 105 -0.87 -0.53 1.04
CA GLY A 105 0.19 0.47 1.17
C GLY A 105 1.20 0.10 2.25
N GLU A 106 2.50 0.37 1.98
CA GLU A 106 3.57 0.22 2.96
C GLU A 106 4.32 1.54 3.13
N SER A 107 4.48 2.02 4.37
CA SER A 107 5.27 3.23 4.66
C SER A 107 4.81 4.42 3.79
N LEU A 108 5.69 5.01 2.97
CA LEU A 108 5.33 6.06 2.00
C LEU A 108 4.13 5.67 1.13
N GLY A 109 4.07 4.42 0.69
CA GLY A 109 2.97 3.89 -0.12
C GLY A 109 1.62 3.90 0.56
N THR A 110 1.55 4.04 1.90
CA THR A 110 0.27 4.18 2.60
C THR A 110 -0.45 5.47 2.22
N GLY A 111 0.29 6.56 2.00
CA GLY A 111 -0.26 7.81 1.47
C GLY A 111 -0.77 7.68 0.03
N VAL A 112 -0.08 6.88 -0.79
CA VAL A 112 -0.50 6.60 -2.18
C VAL A 112 -1.77 5.73 -2.20
N ALA A 113 -1.82 4.67 -1.37
CA ALA A 113 -3.03 3.85 -1.22
C ALA A 113 -4.22 4.66 -0.69
N ALA A 114 -3.99 5.53 0.30
CA ALA A 114 -5.02 6.42 0.84
C ALA A 114 -5.57 7.38 -0.23
N PHE A 115 -4.68 7.95 -1.07
CA PHE A 115 -5.07 8.79 -2.21
C PHE A 115 -5.98 8.04 -3.18
N LEU A 116 -5.60 6.85 -3.62
CA LEU A 116 -6.42 6.03 -4.52
C LEU A 116 -7.76 5.66 -3.88
N ALA A 117 -7.76 5.26 -2.61
CA ALA A 117 -8.99 4.90 -1.89
C ALA A 117 -9.98 6.07 -1.81
N GLY A 118 -9.46 7.27 -1.54
CA GLY A 118 -10.30 8.46 -1.51
C GLY A 118 -10.87 8.85 -2.88
N ARG A 119 -10.05 8.72 -3.93
CA ARG A 119 -10.42 9.07 -5.30
C ARG A 119 -11.37 8.06 -5.95
N HIS A 120 -11.19 6.78 -5.65
CA HIS A 120 -11.97 5.66 -6.18
C HIS A 120 -12.81 4.98 -5.11
N SER A 121 -13.42 5.76 -4.22
CA SER A 121 -14.09 5.26 -3.02
C SER A 121 -15.23 4.29 -3.29
N ALA A 122 -15.87 4.33 -4.45
CA ALA A 122 -16.93 3.41 -4.86
C ALA A 122 -16.40 2.11 -5.49
N GLU A 123 -15.13 2.09 -5.94
CA GLU A 123 -14.52 0.96 -6.65
C GLU A 123 -13.61 0.15 -5.71
N VAL A 124 -13.06 0.77 -4.66
CA VAL A 124 -12.14 0.13 -3.72
C VAL A 124 -12.91 -0.61 -2.64
N SER A 125 -12.76 -1.93 -2.63
CA SER A 125 -13.45 -2.84 -1.71
C SER A 125 -12.79 -2.96 -0.34
N GLY A 126 -11.52 -2.57 -0.19
CA GLY A 126 -10.82 -2.60 1.09
C GLY A 126 -9.40 -2.06 0.99
N VAL A 127 -8.89 -1.53 2.10
CA VAL A 127 -7.55 -0.94 2.21
C VAL A 127 -6.79 -1.56 3.37
N LEU A 128 -5.53 -1.95 3.11
CA LEU A 128 -4.59 -2.48 4.09
C LEU A 128 -3.33 -1.62 4.12
N LEU A 129 -3.00 -1.07 5.28
CA LEU A 129 -1.88 -0.16 5.47
C LEU A 129 -0.88 -0.69 6.49
N PHE A 130 0.38 -0.88 6.07
CA PHE A 130 1.50 -1.25 6.93
C PHE A 130 2.35 -0.03 7.27
N ALA A 131 2.59 0.22 8.55
CA ALA A 131 3.29 1.41 9.06
C ALA A 131 2.75 2.72 8.47
N PRO A 132 1.43 2.98 8.57
CA PRO A 132 0.84 4.19 8.03
C PRO A 132 1.08 5.40 8.91
N TYR A 133 0.86 6.57 8.30
CA TYR A 133 0.83 7.87 8.97
C TYR A 133 -0.46 8.62 8.59
N ASN A 134 -0.93 9.48 9.50
CA ASN A 134 -2.02 10.40 9.23
C ASN A 134 -1.59 11.52 8.27
N ASN A 135 -0.37 12.04 8.47
CA ASN A 135 0.22 13.13 7.70
C ASN A 135 1.75 12.98 7.68
N LEU A 136 2.37 13.03 6.50
CA LEU A 136 3.83 12.90 6.38
C LEU A 136 4.58 14.07 7.02
N ASP A 137 3.97 15.26 7.02
CA ASP A 137 4.54 16.44 7.66
C ASP A 137 4.81 16.23 9.16
N ASP A 138 3.90 15.54 9.86
CA ASP A 138 4.02 15.24 11.27
C ASP A 138 5.15 14.25 11.54
N VAL A 139 5.34 13.27 10.66
CA VAL A 139 6.46 12.31 10.74
C VAL A 139 7.78 13.02 10.48
N ALA A 140 7.85 13.87 9.46
CA ALA A 140 9.04 14.66 9.17
C ALA A 140 9.40 15.58 10.35
N GLN A 141 8.42 16.28 10.93
CA GLN A 141 8.63 17.16 12.09
C GLN A 141 9.11 16.38 13.34
N TYR A 142 8.70 15.13 13.49
CA TYR A 142 9.20 14.27 14.57
C TYR A 142 10.70 14.00 14.44
N HIS A 143 11.21 13.81 13.24
CA HIS A 143 12.63 13.56 12.99
C HIS A 143 13.47 14.82 12.95
N VAL A 144 12.90 15.95 12.50
CA VAL A 144 13.60 17.23 12.36
C VAL A 144 13.00 18.23 13.36
N ARG A 145 13.41 18.09 14.64
CA ARG A 145 12.79 18.85 15.76
C ARG A 145 13.03 20.35 15.74
N ILE A 146 14.15 20.80 15.17
CA ILE A 146 14.62 22.19 15.26
C ILE A 146 14.11 23.04 14.08
N LEU A 147 13.86 22.44 12.93
CA LEU A 147 13.39 23.14 11.74
C LEU A 147 11.89 22.90 11.51
N PRO A 148 11.15 23.88 10.98
CA PRO A 148 9.73 23.71 10.63
C PRO A 148 9.61 22.84 9.38
N ALA A 149 9.77 21.51 9.56
CA ALA A 149 9.84 20.53 8.46
C ALA A 149 8.68 20.67 7.47
N ARG A 150 7.46 20.90 7.97
CA ARG A 150 6.26 21.10 7.13
C ARG A 150 6.35 22.25 6.12
N TRP A 151 7.16 23.27 6.41
CA TRP A 151 7.31 24.42 5.52
C TRP A 151 8.43 24.24 4.50
N LEU A 152 9.29 23.26 4.75
CA LEU A 152 10.41 22.92 3.88
C LEU A 152 10.11 21.74 2.95
N MET A 153 9.04 20.99 3.23
CA MET A 153 8.60 19.88 2.39
C MET A 153 7.80 20.38 1.19
N HIS A 154 8.00 19.73 0.05
CA HIS A 154 7.20 19.92 -1.14
C HIS A 154 6.09 18.85 -1.27
N ASP A 155 6.32 17.68 -0.66
CA ASP A 155 5.45 16.51 -0.72
C ASP A 155 4.85 16.25 0.66
N HIS A 156 3.52 16.29 0.79
CA HIS A 156 2.85 16.30 2.09
C HIS A 156 2.14 14.98 2.44
N PHE A 157 1.66 14.20 1.46
CA PHE A 157 0.94 12.91 1.63
C PHE A 157 0.00 12.89 2.85
N ARG A 158 -1.11 13.61 2.78
CA ARG A 158 -2.09 13.76 3.85
C ARG A 158 -3.11 12.62 3.84
N SER A 159 -2.73 11.45 4.34
CA SER A 159 -3.56 10.24 4.32
C SER A 159 -4.92 10.43 4.97
N GLU A 160 -4.99 11.19 6.07
CA GLU A 160 -6.26 11.48 6.77
C GLU A 160 -7.24 12.28 5.91
N GLU A 161 -6.75 13.24 5.11
CA GLU A 161 -7.58 14.02 4.20
C GLU A 161 -8.08 13.16 3.02
N PHE A 162 -7.19 12.34 2.45
CA PHE A 162 -7.55 11.46 1.34
C PHE A 162 -8.62 10.45 1.72
N LEU A 163 -8.56 9.88 2.92
CA LEU A 163 -9.53 8.90 3.40
C LEU A 163 -10.88 9.50 3.84
N GLN A 164 -11.06 10.83 3.80
CA GLN A 164 -12.33 11.45 4.18
C GLN A 164 -13.50 11.05 3.28
N SER A 165 -13.26 10.74 2.03
CA SER A 165 -14.28 10.29 1.07
C SER A 165 -14.44 8.75 1.02
N TYR A 166 -13.48 8.00 1.55
CA TYR A 166 -13.57 6.54 1.63
C TYR A 166 -14.38 6.10 2.86
N ARG A 167 -15.20 5.04 2.70
CA ARG A 167 -16.05 4.48 3.78
C ARG A 167 -15.97 2.96 3.87
N GLY A 168 -15.22 2.32 2.99
CA GLY A 168 -14.99 0.87 3.03
C GLY A 168 -14.07 0.42 4.18
N PRO A 169 -13.79 -0.87 4.31
CA PRO A 169 -12.98 -1.40 5.40
C PRO A 169 -11.52 -0.97 5.31
N LEU A 170 -10.98 -0.49 6.43
CA LEU A 170 -9.59 -0.05 6.60
C LEU A 170 -8.88 -0.91 7.64
N ALA A 171 -7.94 -1.74 7.20
CA ALA A 171 -7.03 -2.51 8.03
C ALA A 171 -5.70 -1.75 8.21
N ILE A 172 -5.27 -1.57 9.46
CA ILE A 172 -4.03 -0.87 9.81
C ILE A 172 -3.14 -1.81 10.63
N VAL A 173 -1.85 -1.89 10.25
CA VAL A 173 -0.83 -2.66 10.95
C VAL A 173 0.30 -1.72 11.36
N VAL A 174 0.62 -1.71 12.66
CA VAL A 174 1.69 -0.87 13.21
C VAL A 174 2.70 -1.68 14.01
N GLY A 175 3.96 -1.26 13.98
CA GLY A 175 5.03 -1.83 14.78
C GLY A 175 5.22 -1.06 16.09
N GLY A 176 5.26 -1.77 17.23
CA GLY A 176 5.49 -1.16 18.54
C GLY A 176 6.87 -0.52 18.67
N ASN A 177 7.87 -1.09 17.97
CA ASN A 177 9.26 -0.61 17.95
C ASN A 177 9.62 0.15 16.65
N ASP A 178 8.63 0.60 15.87
CA ASP A 178 8.90 1.39 14.67
C ASP A 178 9.44 2.78 15.03
N ARG A 179 10.71 3.01 14.66
CA ARG A 179 11.41 4.29 14.87
C ARG A 179 11.41 5.19 13.63
N VAL A 180 10.98 4.68 12.48
CA VAL A 180 10.86 5.44 11.22
C VAL A 180 9.50 6.11 11.16
N ILE A 181 8.43 5.34 11.33
CA ILE A 181 7.06 5.85 11.48
C ILE A 181 6.50 5.35 12.81
N PRO A 182 6.68 6.09 13.91
CA PRO A 182 6.16 5.69 15.21
C PRO A 182 4.67 5.34 15.18
N SER A 183 4.30 4.24 15.84
CA SER A 183 2.94 3.68 15.83
C SER A 183 1.83 4.68 16.16
N LYS A 184 2.15 5.75 16.90
CA LYS A 184 1.21 6.84 17.23
C LYS A 184 0.59 7.51 16.00
N TYR A 185 1.28 7.56 14.85
CA TYR A 185 0.77 8.17 13.63
C TYR A 185 -0.25 7.27 12.92
N GLY A 186 0.01 5.95 12.88
CA GLY A 186 -0.97 4.97 12.42
C GLY A 186 -2.20 4.90 13.31
N ARG A 187 -2.02 5.00 14.65
CA ARG A 187 -3.13 5.08 15.60
C ARG A 187 -3.97 6.34 15.38
N ARG A 188 -3.34 7.51 15.16
CA ARG A 188 -4.05 8.76 14.86
C ARG A 188 -4.88 8.64 13.59
N LEU A 189 -4.33 8.03 12.52
CA LEU A 189 -5.08 7.75 11.31
C LEU A 189 -6.27 6.83 11.59
N PHE A 190 -6.05 5.75 12.36
CA PHE A 190 -7.11 4.85 12.80
C PHE A 190 -8.22 5.58 13.54
N ASP A 191 -7.89 6.40 14.55
CA ASP A 191 -8.88 7.11 15.36
C ASP A 191 -9.73 8.08 14.53
N GLY A 192 -9.09 8.78 13.58
CA GLY A 192 -9.73 9.75 12.68
C GLY A 192 -10.66 9.13 11.63
N TYR A 193 -10.40 7.89 11.20
CA TYR A 193 -11.18 7.22 10.15
C TYR A 193 -12.60 6.87 10.61
N LYS A 194 -13.60 7.03 9.73
CA LYS A 194 -15.03 6.91 10.06
C LYS A 194 -15.73 5.65 9.54
N GLY A 195 -15.10 4.91 8.63
CA GLY A 195 -15.63 3.63 8.12
C GLY A 195 -15.30 2.44 9.05
N PRO A 196 -15.64 1.22 8.64
CA PRO A 196 -15.22 0.00 9.32
C PRO A 196 -13.69 -0.05 9.41
N LYS A 197 -13.14 -0.28 10.59
CA LYS A 197 -11.70 -0.24 10.80
C LYS A 197 -11.23 -1.26 11.81
N ARG A 198 -10.02 -1.79 11.59
CA ARG A 198 -9.33 -2.66 12.55
C ARG A 198 -7.84 -2.36 12.58
N LEU A 199 -7.27 -2.35 13.78
CA LEU A 199 -5.85 -2.12 14.03
C LEU A 199 -5.20 -3.39 14.57
N TRP A 200 -4.06 -3.76 13.99
CA TRP A 200 -3.15 -4.77 14.52
C TRP A 200 -1.85 -4.08 14.94
N GLU A 201 -1.42 -4.35 16.14
CA GLU A 201 -0.11 -3.93 16.62
C GLU A 201 0.77 -5.16 16.83
N ILE A 202 1.98 -5.09 16.29
CA ILE A 202 3.01 -6.09 16.48
C ILE A 202 4.06 -5.50 17.42
N PRO A 203 4.04 -5.84 18.73
CA PRO A 203 4.76 -5.10 19.77
C PRO A 203 6.26 -4.97 19.50
N ASP A 204 6.91 -6.05 19.07
CA ASP A 204 8.35 -6.13 18.87
C ASP A 204 8.82 -5.75 17.46
N ALA A 205 7.89 -5.49 16.53
CA ALA A 205 8.24 -5.16 15.15
C ALA A 205 8.74 -3.72 15.03
N GLY A 206 9.85 -3.57 14.33
CA GLY A 206 10.33 -2.30 13.78
C GLY A 206 9.81 -2.07 12.37
N HIS A 207 10.21 -0.93 11.76
CA HIS A 207 9.73 -0.53 10.44
C HIS A 207 9.93 -1.60 9.35
N ASN A 208 11.12 -2.18 9.28
CA ASN A 208 11.47 -3.15 8.24
C ASN A 208 11.15 -4.62 8.63
N THR A 209 10.64 -4.87 9.83
CA THR A 209 10.29 -6.20 10.32
C THR A 209 8.79 -6.34 10.59
N LEU A 210 7.98 -5.42 10.08
CA LEU A 210 6.55 -5.35 10.34
C LEU A 210 5.73 -6.39 9.56
N GLN A 211 6.35 -7.19 8.71
CA GLN A 211 5.64 -8.20 7.93
C GLN A 211 5.23 -9.38 8.79
N PRO A 212 3.92 -9.61 9.00
CA PRO A 212 3.46 -10.77 9.73
C PRO A 212 3.67 -12.03 8.89
N ALA A 213 4.38 -12.99 9.48
CA ALA A 213 4.75 -14.23 8.78
C ALA A 213 3.65 -15.32 8.83
N THR A 214 2.58 -15.13 9.62
CA THR A 214 1.61 -16.21 9.87
C THR A 214 0.43 -16.18 8.89
N ALA A 215 0.05 -17.36 8.39
CA ALA A 215 -1.15 -17.51 7.56
C ALA A 215 -2.44 -17.14 8.30
N GLU A 216 -2.45 -17.22 9.62
CA GLU A 216 -3.58 -16.83 10.46
C GLU A 216 -3.83 -15.33 10.38
N PHE A 217 -2.79 -14.52 10.52
CA PHE A 217 -2.88 -13.08 10.40
C PHE A 217 -3.49 -12.65 9.04
N TRP A 218 -3.03 -13.25 7.94
CA TRP A 218 -3.54 -12.93 6.61
C TRP A 218 -5.01 -13.34 6.43
N ARG A 219 -5.42 -14.48 7.01
CA ARG A 219 -6.84 -14.90 7.04
C ARG A 219 -7.72 -13.94 7.84
N GLU A 220 -7.22 -13.42 8.97
CA GLU A 220 -7.96 -12.43 9.76
C GLU A 220 -8.18 -11.13 8.96
N ILE A 221 -7.16 -10.64 8.28
CA ILE A 221 -7.27 -9.44 7.41
C ILE A 221 -8.26 -9.69 6.28
N GLU A 222 -8.13 -10.82 5.58
CA GLU A 222 -9.04 -11.20 4.50
C GLU A 222 -10.49 -11.24 5.00
N THR A 223 -10.73 -11.90 6.12
CA THR A 223 -12.06 -11.99 6.73
C THR A 223 -12.60 -10.60 7.06
N PHE A 224 -11.78 -9.74 7.68
CA PHE A 224 -12.20 -8.38 8.01
C PHE A 224 -12.55 -7.56 6.76
N LEU A 225 -11.68 -7.57 5.74
CA LEU A 225 -11.88 -6.80 4.51
C LEU A 225 -13.09 -7.31 3.70
N SER A 226 -13.34 -8.63 3.69
CA SER A 226 -14.45 -9.20 2.93
C SER A 226 -15.82 -9.06 3.63
N SER A 227 -15.85 -9.06 4.95
CA SER A 227 -17.09 -9.00 5.74
C SER A 227 -17.67 -7.57 5.88
N ASN A 228 -16.92 -6.54 5.51
CA ASN A 228 -17.30 -5.13 5.70
C ASN A 228 -17.37 -4.35 4.37
N ARG A 229 -17.59 -5.05 3.25
CA ARG A 229 -17.77 -4.43 1.93
C ARG A 229 -19.06 -3.64 1.82
#